data_a1aaba5ebf8abfd3b4e0d8153bbfd951
#
_entry.id   a1aaba5ebf8abfd3b4e0d8153bbfd951
#
_cell.length_a   1.000
_cell.length_b   1.000
_cell.length_c   1.000
_cell.angle_alpha   90.00
_cell.angle_beta   90.00
_cell.angle_gamma   90.00
#
_symmetry.space_group_name_H-M   'P 1'
#
loop_
_entity.id
_entity.type
_entity.pdbx_description
1 polymer ?
#
loop_
_entity_poly.entity_id
_entity_poly.type
_entity_poly.pdbx_seq_one_letter_code
_entity_poly.pdbx_strand_id
1 'polypeptide(L)'
;MKPVRLAILGLGTVGGGALKLLQENAAEIKRRTGREIQITHVGTRRPRPDLQLEGIKQSDDLMDIVRQPDVDVVVEVMGGIHPAYEVIMEAIKHGKQVVTANKALLAEHGNELFKAAEDNAVQIAYEAAVAGGIPIIKVIREGLAANHIQWLAGIINGTGNFILTEMREKGRAFDDVLKEAQELGYAEADPTFDVEGIDAAHKLTILASCAFGIPLQFDKVYTEGISKITAQDVKYAEELGFRIKHLGIARRAEKGIELRVHPTLIPAEELIANVNGVKNAVLVQANAVGPTLYYGAGAGAGPTASAVVADVIDIVRDISYTEDGAGTIPQLAFEALTNVPILSREEMTTGYYIRLNAEDQTGVLADITTILSRAGISIDAIMQQSRLKDLIPIVILTDPIVESKMDEALAQIQALPAIRGEIVRIRLESLDS
;
A
#
# COMPACT_ATOMS: atom_id res chain seq x y z
N MET A 1 -32.25 -22.43 -0.67
CA MET A 1 -30.80 -22.69 -0.86
C MET A 1 -30.16 -23.10 0.46
N LYS A 2 -29.19 -24.00 0.45
CA LYS A 2 -28.43 -24.36 1.66
C LYS A 2 -27.57 -23.17 2.09
N PRO A 3 -27.34 -22.91 3.40
CA PRO A 3 -26.44 -21.89 3.85
C PRO A 3 -25.00 -22.13 3.32
N VAL A 4 -24.25 -21.05 3.06
CA VAL A 4 -22.80 -21.15 2.81
C VAL A 4 -22.08 -21.17 4.14
N ARG A 5 -21.19 -22.14 4.32
CA ARG A 5 -20.54 -22.46 5.59
C ARG A 5 -19.12 -21.87 5.61
N LEU A 6 -18.86 -21.07 6.62
CA LEU A 6 -17.66 -20.25 6.74
C LEU A 6 -16.79 -20.71 7.91
N ALA A 7 -15.48 -20.79 7.67
CA ALA A 7 -14.46 -20.88 8.71
C ALA A 7 -13.66 -19.58 8.80
N ILE A 8 -13.46 -19.02 10.00
CA ILE A 8 -12.60 -17.85 10.22
C ILE A 8 -11.34 -18.28 10.96
N LEU A 9 -10.19 -18.09 10.32
CA LEU A 9 -8.88 -18.45 10.85
C LEU A 9 -8.15 -17.20 11.35
N GLY A 10 -8.03 -17.09 12.68
CA GLY A 10 -7.52 -15.91 13.37
C GLY A 10 -8.64 -15.01 13.90
N LEU A 11 -8.83 -14.99 15.22
CA LEU A 11 -9.80 -14.11 15.90
C LEU A 11 -9.12 -12.87 16.53
N GLY A 12 -8.14 -12.30 15.83
CA GLY A 12 -7.53 -11.01 16.19
C GLY A 12 -8.49 -9.84 15.92
N THR A 13 -7.93 -8.65 15.74
CA THR A 13 -8.67 -7.42 15.45
C THR A 13 -9.59 -7.57 14.24
N VAL A 14 -9.06 -8.10 13.13
CA VAL A 14 -9.80 -8.23 11.87
C VAL A 14 -10.81 -9.36 11.92
N GLY A 15 -10.40 -10.56 12.33
CA GLY A 15 -11.30 -11.72 12.37
C GLY A 15 -12.40 -11.59 13.40
N GLY A 16 -12.11 -11.01 14.58
CA GLY A 16 -13.16 -10.67 15.55
C GLY A 16 -14.13 -9.62 15.02
N GLY A 17 -13.62 -8.62 14.29
CA GLY A 17 -14.45 -7.63 13.62
C GLY A 17 -15.33 -8.23 12.51
N ALA A 18 -14.77 -9.12 11.69
CA ALA A 18 -15.51 -9.81 10.63
C ALA A 18 -16.63 -10.72 11.20
N LEU A 19 -16.32 -11.46 12.27
CA LEU A 19 -17.31 -12.27 12.97
C LEU A 19 -18.47 -11.42 13.48
N LYS A 20 -18.19 -10.33 14.20
CA LYS A 20 -19.22 -9.40 14.71
C LYS A 20 -20.05 -8.83 13.57
N LEU A 21 -19.41 -8.33 12.52
CA LEU A 21 -20.10 -7.73 11.37
C LEU A 21 -21.03 -8.72 10.65
N LEU A 22 -20.58 -9.97 10.47
CA LEU A 22 -21.41 -11.04 9.89
C LEU A 22 -22.64 -11.36 10.76
N GLN A 23 -22.48 -11.35 12.09
CA GLN A 23 -23.59 -11.61 13.03
C GLN A 23 -24.56 -10.42 13.12
N GLU A 24 -24.04 -9.21 13.28
CA GLU A 24 -24.85 -7.99 13.43
C GLU A 24 -25.65 -7.67 12.16
N ASN A 25 -25.05 -7.87 10.99
CA ASN A 25 -25.65 -7.53 9.70
C ASN A 25 -26.22 -8.75 8.95
N ALA A 26 -26.42 -9.90 9.62
CA ALA A 26 -26.83 -11.16 8.99
C ALA A 26 -28.09 -11.02 8.10
N ALA A 27 -29.10 -10.28 8.55
CA ALA A 27 -30.33 -10.04 7.80
C ALA A 27 -30.08 -9.25 6.50
N GLU A 28 -29.30 -8.18 6.56
CA GLU A 28 -28.94 -7.36 5.40
C GLU A 28 -28.03 -8.13 4.42
N ILE A 29 -27.07 -8.88 4.93
CA ILE A 29 -26.19 -9.73 4.12
C ILE A 29 -27.02 -10.79 3.38
N LYS A 30 -27.93 -11.47 4.08
CA LYS A 30 -28.85 -12.44 3.48
C LYS A 30 -29.73 -11.79 2.40
N ARG A 31 -30.23 -10.57 2.64
CA ARG A 31 -31.01 -9.82 1.64
C ARG A 31 -30.18 -9.55 0.36
N ARG A 32 -28.88 -9.22 0.51
CA ARG A 32 -27.98 -8.91 -0.62
C ARG A 32 -27.47 -10.12 -1.37
N THR A 33 -27.28 -11.23 -0.70
CA THR A 33 -26.76 -12.47 -1.29
C THR A 33 -27.85 -13.44 -1.74
N GLY A 34 -29.10 -13.26 -1.25
CA GLY A 34 -30.17 -14.24 -1.40
C GLY A 34 -29.96 -15.52 -0.57
N ARG A 35 -28.85 -15.60 0.20
CA ARG A 35 -28.40 -16.82 0.86
C ARG A 35 -27.91 -16.53 2.29
N GLU A 36 -28.07 -17.48 3.18
CA GLU A 36 -27.57 -17.38 4.55
C GLU A 36 -26.09 -17.77 4.61
N ILE A 37 -25.32 -17.05 5.42
CA ILE A 37 -23.93 -17.37 5.74
C ILE A 37 -23.90 -17.92 7.16
N GLN A 38 -23.39 -19.12 7.33
CA GLN A 38 -23.25 -19.78 8.61
C GLN A 38 -21.78 -19.94 8.99
N ILE A 39 -21.36 -19.32 10.09
CA ILE A 39 -20.01 -19.52 10.63
C ILE A 39 -20.04 -20.87 11.39
N THR A 40 -19.32 -21.86 10.86
CA THR A 40 -19.28 -23.22 11.44
C THR A 40 -18.05 -23.47 12.27
N HIS A 41 -16.92 -22.85 11.90
CA HIS A 41 -15.63 -23.07 12.55
C HIS A 41 -14.87 -21.76 12.78
N VAL A 42 -14.10 -21.71 13.85
CA VAL A 42 -13.10 -20.66 14.09
C VAL A 42 -11.77 -21.27 14.49
N GLY A 43 -10.70 -20.79 13.87
CA GLY A 43 -9.32 -21.13 14.21
C GLY A 43 -8.74 -20.12 15.18
N THR A 44 -8.45 -20.50 16.42
CA THR A 44 -7.87 -19.59 17.42
C THR A 44 -7.00 -20.33 18.42
N ARG A 45 -5.85 -19.74 18.76
CA ARG A 45 -4.94 -20.25 19.81
C ARG A 45 -5.30 -19.75 21.22
N ARG A 46 -6.14 -18.73 21.32
CA ARG A 46 -6.50 -18.07 22.58
C ARG A 46 -8.02 -17.98 22.68
N PRO A 47 -8.60 -18.26 23.86
CA PRO A 47 -10.03 -18.01 24.09
C PRO A 47 -10.39 -16.53 23.85
N ARG A 48 -11.58 -16.31 23.29
CA ARG A 48 -12.12 -14.97 23.01
C ARG A 48 -13.51 -14.84 23.66
N PRO A 49 -13.56 -14.64 25.00
CA PRO A 49 -14.81 -14.53 25.74
C PRO A 49 -15.63 -13.26 25.39
N ASP A 50 -14.99 -12.31 24.69
CA ASP A 50 -15.60 -11.07 24.19
C ASP A 50 -16.38 -11.28 22.87
N LEU A 51 -16.34 -12.47 22.29
CA LEU A 51 -17.02 -12.82 21.03
C LEU A 51 -18.13 -13.85 21.27
N GLN A 52 -19.21 -13.73 20.50
CA GLN A 52 -20.31 -14.70 20.52
C GLN A 52 -19.95 -15.92 19.69
N LEU A 53 -19.50 -16.98 20.33
CA LEU A 53 -19.02 -18.21 19.67
C LEU A 53 -19.92 -19.42 19.96
N GLU A 54 -21.15 -19.19 20.49
CA GLU A 54 -22.08 -20.28 20.78
C GLU A 54 -22.52 -20.99 19.49
N GLY A 55 -22.42 -22.32 19.48
CA GLY A 55 -22.71 -23.15 18.32
C GLY A 55 -21.61 -23.19 17.25
N ILE A 56 -20.50 -22.46 17.42
CA ILE A 56 -19.37 -22.45 16.52
C ILE A 56 -18.26 -23.36 17.07
N LYS A 57 -17.75 -24.28 16.24
CA LYS A 57 -16.64 -25.17 16.61
C LYS A 57 -15.35 -24.38 16.67
N GLN A 58 -14.60 -24.53 17.75
CA GLN A 58 -13.33 -23.85 17.98
C GLN A 58 -12.18 -24.88 17.97
N SER A 59 -11.10 -24.57 17.25
CA SER A 59 -9.90 -25.40 17.21
C SER A 59 -8.66 -24.55 17.00
N ASP A 60 -7.50 -25.03 17.45
CA ASP A 60 -6.19 -24.52 17.11
C ASP A 60 -5.52 -25.34 15.97
N ASP A 61 -6.08 -26.50 15.61
CA ASP A 61 -5.69 -27.26 14.43
C ASP A 61 -6.35 -26.68 13.17
N LEU A 62 -5.64 -25.75 12.55
CA LEU A 62 -6.10 -25.04 11.35
C LEU A 62 -6.20 -25.96 10.13
N MET A 63 -5.31 -26.98 10.07
CA MET A 63 -5.31 -27.96 8.98
C MET A 63 -6.53 -28.86 9.04
N ASP A 64 -6.97 -29.25 10.23
CA ASP A 64 -8.20 -30.02 10.40
C ASP A 64 -9.42 -29.18 9.96
N ILE A 65 -9.48 -27.88 10.37
CA ILE A 65 -10.60 -27.00 9.98
C ILE A 65 -10.76 -26.93 8.47
N VAL A 66 -9.70 -26.69 7.70
CA VAL A 66 -9.82 -26.49 6.24
C VAL A 66 -10.16 -27.78 5.48
N ARG A 67 -9.95 -28.95 6.10
CA ARG A 67 -10.32 -30.25 5.56
C ARG A 67 -11.78 -30.64 5.82
N GLN A 68 -12.46 -29.93 6.73
CA GLN A 68 -13.84 -30.27 7.10
C GLN A 68 -14.80 -30.18 5.92
N PRO A 69 -15.67 -31.17 5.72
CA PRO A 69 -16.64 -31.16 4.61
C PRO A 69 -17.76 -30.14 4.82
N ASP A 70 -17.94 -29.64 6.05
CA ASP A 70 -18.90 -28.61 6.42
C ASP A 70 -18.28 -27.18 6.45
N VAL A 71 -17.24 -26.95 5.64
CA VAL A 71 -16.65 -25.63 5.34
C VAL A 71 -16.67 -25.43 3.83
N ASP A 72 -17.20 -24.33 3.35
CA ASP A 72 -17.25 -23.95 1.94
C ASP A 72 -16.25 -22.80 1.65
N VAL A 73 -16.12 -21.86 2.58
CA VAL A 73 -15.24 -20.68 2.48
C VAL A 73 -14.35 -20.58 3.70
N VAL A 74 -13.08 -20.31 3.47
CA VAL A 74 -12.06 -20.06 4.50
C VAL A 74 -11.66 -18.59 4.48
N VAL A 75 -11.81 -17.92 5.62
CA VAL A 75 -11.35 -16.54 5.84
C VAL A 75 -10.06 -16.59 6.64
N GLU A 76 -8.91 -16.30 6.00
CA GLU A 76 -7.61 -16.24 6.63
C GLU A 76 -7.28 -14.79 7.01
N VAL A 77 -7.16 -14.53 8.31
CA VAL A 77 -6.86 -13.21 8.89
C VAL A 77 -5.91 -13.34 10.09
N MET A 78 -4.97 -14.28 9.99
CA MET A 78 -4.00 -14.57 11.05
C MET A 78 -2.78 -13.66 10.99
N GLY A 79 -2.40 -13.25 9.77
CA GLY A 79 -1.15 -12.54 9.51
C GLY A 79 0.09 -13.46 9.54
N GLY A 80 1.21 -12.94 9.05
CA GLY A 80 2.44 -13.72 8.84
C GLY A 80 2.35 -14.62 7.59
N ILE A 81 3.48 -15.18 7.18
CA ILE A 81 3.54 -16.06 6.01
C ILE A 81 3.20 -17.49 6.41
N HIS A 82 3.84 -17.99 7.46
CA HIS A 82 3.61 -19.33 8.01
C HIS A 82 2.80 -19.24 9.32
N PRO A 83 1.80 -20.08 9.55
CA PRO A 83 1.32 -21.21 8.71
C PRO A 83 0.26 -20.80 7.66
N ALA A 84 0.03 -19.49 7.40
CA ALA A 84 -1.05 -19.04 6.52
C ALA A 84 -0.91 -19.61 5.09
N TYR A 85 0.31 -19.67 4.54
CA TYR A 85 0.59 -20.25 3.23
C TYR A 85 0.12 -21.71 3.14
N GLU A 86 0.55 -22.57 4.08
CA GLU A 86 0.22 -23.99 4.11
C GLU A 86 -1.28 -24.21 4.27
N VAL A 87 -1.92 -23.41 5.12
CA VAL A 87 -3.35 -23.49 5.40
C VAL A 87 -4.18 -23.11 4.17
N ILE A 88 -3.82 -22.03 3.47
CA ILE A 88 -4.49 -21.62 2.24
C ILE A 88 -4.28 -22.65 1.14
N MET A 89 -3.05 -23.15 0.94
CA MET A 89 -2.78 -24.22 -0.04
C MET A 89 -3.59 -25.48 0.25
N GLU A 90 -3.74 -25.85 1.51
CA GLU A 90 -4.55 -27.01 1.90
C GLU A 90 -6.05 -26.76 1.69
N ALA A 91 -6.54 -25.54 1.99
CA ALA A 91 -7.92 -25.15 1.70
C ALA A 91 -8.24 -25.26 0.20
N ILE A 92 -7.34 -24.73 -0.65
CA ILE A 92 -7.46 -24.79 -2.12
C ILE A 92 -7.54 -26.25 -2.60
N LYS A 93 -6.66 -27.13 -2.13
CA LYS A 93 -6.66 -28.58 -2.48
C LYS A 93 -7.98 -29.27 -2.12
N HIS A 94 -8.67 -28.77 -1.08
CA HIS A 94 -9.96 -29.29 -0.65
C HIS A 94 -11.15 -28.55 -1.28
N GLY A 95 -10.92 -27.75 -2.32
CA GLY A 95 -11.96 -27.03 -3.07
C GLY A 95 -12.65 -25.92 -2.27
N LYS A 96 -11.97 -25.35 -1.25
CA LYS A 96 -12.53 -24.25 -0.44
C LYS A 96 -12.20 -22.92 -1.08
N GLN A 97 -13.22 -22.05 -1.17
CA GLN A 97 -13.00 -20.65 -1.53
C GLN A 97 -12.22 -19.96 -0.42
N VAL A 98 -11.40 -18.98 -0.76
CA VAL A 98 -10.51 -18.30 0.19
C VAL A 98 -10.75 -16.80 0.19
N VAL A 99 -10.80 -16.20 1.38
CA VAL A 99 -10.71 -14.75 1.60
C VAL A 99 -9.51 -14.49 2.49
N THR A 100 -8.63 -13.57 2.10
CA THR A 100 -7.46 -13.24 2.92
C THR A 100 -7.22 -11.73 3.02
N ALA A 101 -6.75 -11.28 4.18
CA ALA A 101 -6.25 -9.91 4.39
C ALA A 101 -4.71 -9.84 4.43
N ASN A 102 -4.03 -10.94 4.11
CA ASN A 102 -2.60 -11.13 4.34
C ASN A 102 -1.75 -10.60 3.19
N LYS A 103 -1.50 -9.29 3.22
CA LYS A 103 -0.73 -8.60 2.19
C LYS A 103 0.69 -9.13 1.98
N ALA A 104 1.37 -9.51 3.08
CA ALA A 104 2.74 -10.03 3.00
C ALA A 104 2.76 -11.38 2.27
N LEU A 105 1.87 -12.28 2.65
CA LEU A 105 1.73 -13.57 1.99
C LEU A 105 1.42 -13.42 0.49
N LEU A 106 0.50 -12.52 0.13
CA LEU A 106 0.17 -12.29 -1.27
C LEU A 106 1.32 -11.66 -2.05
N ALA A 107 2.02 -10.68 -1.48
CA ALA A 107 3.14 -10.01 -2.16
C ALA A 107 4.30 -11.00 -2.47
N GLU A 108 4.56 -11.95 -1.58
CA GLU A 108 5.69 -12.88 -1.68
C GLU A 108 5.32 -14.20 -2.37
N HIS A 109 4.12 -14.75 -2.11
CA HIS A 109 3.68 -16.08 -2.58
C HIS A 109 2.38 -16.06 -3.38
N GLY A 110 1.82 -14.88 -3.67
CA GLY A 110 0.51 -14.77 -4.33
C GLY A 110 0.47 -15.41 -5.71
N ASN A 111 1.56 -15.35 -6.50
CA ASN A 111 1.61 -16.00 -7.81
C ASN A 111 1.37 -17.52 -7.71
N GLU A 112 1.96 -18.17 -6.70
CA GLU A 112 1.78 -19.61 -6.46
C GLU A 112 0.36 -19.93 -5.98
N LEU A 113 -0.16 -19.10 -5.07
CA LEU A 113 -1.52 -19.23 -4.52
C LEU A 113 -2.58 -19.06 -5.60
N PHE A 114 -2.45 -18.04 -6.46
CA PHE A 114 -3.40 -17.79 -7.55
C PHE A 114 -3.36 -18.90 -8.58
N LYS A 115 -2.16 -19.40 -8.92
CA LYS A 115 -2.02 -20.54 -9.83
C LYS A 115 -2.66 -21.80 -9.24
N ALA A 116 -2.43 -22.09 -7.97
CA ALA A 116 -3.06 -23.22 -7.30
C ALA A 116 -4.60 -23.08 -7.24
N ALA A 117 -5.12 -21.89 -7.01
CA ALA A 117 -6.54 -21.60 -7.00
C ALA A 117 -7.18 -21.83 -8.37
N GLU A 118 -6.54 -21.35 -9.44
CA GLU A 118 -6.96 -21.56 -10.82
C GLU A 118 -7.00 -23.06 -11.16
N ASP A 119 -5.94 -23.80 -10.86
CA ASP A 119 -5.82 -25.24 -11.11
C ASP A 119 -6.89 -26.09 -10.39
N ASN A 120 -7.44 -25.56 -9.28
CA ASN A 120 -8.48 -26.23 -8.47
C ASN A 120 -9.87 -25.61 -8.64
N ALA A 121 -10.06 -24.64 -9.55
CA ALA A 121 -11.31 -23.94 -9.78
C ALA A 121 -11.91 -23.29 -8.52
N VAL A 122 -11.07 -22.74 -7.65
CA VAL A 122 -11.46 -21.97 -6.46
C VAL A 122 -11.00 -20.53 -6.58
N GLN A 123 -11.63 -19.64 -5.81
CA GLN A 123 -11.31 -18.23 -5.82
C GLN A 123 -10.50 -17.84 -4.57
N ILE A 124 -9.62 -16.86 -4.75
CA ILE A 124 -9.00 -16.12 -3.65
C ILE A 124 -9.43 -14.66 -3.78
N ALA A 125 -10.15 -14.15 -2.77
CA ALA A 125 -10.53 -12.74 -2.66
C ALA A 125 -9.68 -12.07 -1.58
N TYR A 126 -9.26 -10.81 -1.82
CA TYR A 126 -8.23 -10.16 -1.00
C TYR A 126 -8.37 -8.63 -0.89
N GLU A 127 -9.60 -8.11 -0.95
CA GLU A 127 -9.87 -6.67 -0.82
C GLU A 127 -9.22 -6.07 0.43
N ALA A 128 -9.33 -6.79 1.55
CA ALA A 128 -8.81 -6.36 2.85
C ALA A 128 -7.28 -6.31 2.93
N ALA A 129 -6.56 -6.85 1.95
CA ALA A 129 -5.10 -6.82 1.92
C ALA A 129 -4.54 -5.43 1.62
N VAL A 130 -5.31 -4.53 0.99
CA VAL A 130 -4.85 -3.20 0.60
C VAL A 130 -5.83 -2.12 1.05
N ALA A 131 -5.31 -1.08 1.71
CA ALA A 131 -6.05 0.11 2.12
C ALA A 131 -7.32 -0.15 2.96
N GLY A 132 -7.38 -1.27 3.65
CA GLY A 132 -8.40 -1.62 4.66
C GLY A 132 -9.84 -1.42 4.20
N GLY A 133 -10.47 -0.32 4.62
CA GLY A 133 -11.86 -0.02 4.30
C GLY A 133 -12.10 0.63 2.93
N ILE A 134 -11.06 0.89 2.14
CA ILE A 134 -11.19 1.43 0.78
C ILE A 134 -11.32 0.25 -0.21
N PRO A 135 -12.42 0.13 -0.99
CA PRO A 135 -12.64 -1.01 -1.88
C PRO A 135 -11.81 -0.91 -3.17
N ILE A 136 -10.50 -0.71 -3.05
CA ILE A 136 -9.63 -0.34 -4.17
C ILE A 136 -9.37 -1.49 -5.14
N ILE A 137 -9.30 -2.73 -4.65
CA ILE A 137 -9.10 -3.91 -5.51
C ILE A 137 -10.33 -4.09 -6.42
N LYS A 138 -11.54 -4.00 -5.86
CA LYS A 138 -12.79 -4.06 -6.64
C LYS A 138 -12.92 -2.90 -7.62
N VAL A 139 -12.53 -1.70 -7.18
CA VAL A 139 -12.53 -0.53 -8.08
C VAL A 139 -11.65 -0.79 -9.28
N ILE A 140 -10.41 -1.23 -9.08
CA ILE A 140 -9.47 -1.47 -10.18
C ILE A 140 -9.97 -2.63 -11.06
N ARG A 141 -10.37 -3.74 -10.44
CA ARG A 141 -10.73 -4.98 -11.14
C ARG A 141 -12.07 -4.89 -11.86
N GLU A 142 -13.05 -4.19 -11.27
CA GLU A 142 -14.44 -4.17 -11.75
C GLU A 142 -14.85 -2.78 -12.24
N GLY A 143 -14.75 -1.76 -11.37
CA GLY A 143 -15.20 -0.40 -11.68
C GLY A 143 -14.44 0.27 -12.80
N LEU A 144 -13.13 0.02 -12.89
CA LEU A 144 -12.24 0.57 -13.91
C LEU A 144 -11.87 -0.42 -15.02
N ALA A 145 -12.49 -1.60 -15.08
CA ALA A 145 -12.15 -2.68 -15.99
C ALA A 145 -12.14 -2.28 -17.49
N ALA A 146 -12.95 -1.29 -17.87
CA ALA A 146 -12.98 -0.77 -19.25
C ALA A 146 -11.84 0.19 -19.59
N ASN A 147 -10.95 0.50 -18.64
CA ASN A 147 -9.92 1.53 -18.79
C ASN A 147 -8.51 0.93 -18.87
N HIS A 148 -7.63 1.63 -19.59
CA HIS A 148 -6.20 1.45 -19.40
C HIS A 148 -5.73 2.35 -18.26
N ILE A 149 -5.32 1.74 -17.15
CA ILE A 149 -4.71 2.46 -16.03
C ILE A 149 -3.30 2.88 -16.46
N GLN A 150 -3.03 4.17 -16.39
CA GLN A 150 -1.75 4.77 -16.78
C GLN A 150 -0.78 4.79 -15.58
N TRP A 151 -1.29 5.22 -14.43
CA TRP A 151 -0.56 5.21 -13.17
C TRP A 151 -1.54 5.21 -11.97
N LEU A 152 -1.01 4.84 -10.83
CA LEU A 152 -1.65 5.04 -9.54
C LEU A 152 -0.63 5.54 -8.52
N ALA A 153 -1.09 6.33 -7.57
CA ALA A 153 -0.30 6.84 -6.45
C ALA A 153 -1.11 6.71 -5.16
N GLY A 154 -0.53 6.12 -4.12
CA GLY A 154 -1.27 5.85 -2.90
C GLY A 154 -0.53 6.24 -1.62
N ILE A 155 -1.24 6.93 -0.72
CA ILE A 155 -0.92 6.97 0.70
C ILE A 155 -1.54 5.71 1.30
N ILE A 156 -0.76 4.63 1.40
CA ILE A 156 -1.24 3.29 1.75
C ILE A 156 -0.64 2.74 3.05
N ASN A 157 0.10 3.60 3.78
CA ASN A 157 0.51 3.35 5.16
C ASN A 157 0.02 4.49 6.06
N GLY A 158 -0.84 4.16 7.03
CA GLY A 158 -1.45 5.15 7.93
C GLY A 158 -0.47 5.70 8.97
N THR A 159 0.45 4.88 9.46
CA THR A 159 1.47 5.26 10.46
C THR A 159 2.41 6.32 9.89
N GLY A 160 2.98 6.07 8.71
CA GLY A 160 3.86 7.04 8.05
C GLY A 160 3.14 8.34 7.71
N ASN A 161 1.88 8.27 7.25
CA ASN A 161 1.10 9.48 6.97
C ASN A 161 0.77 10.26 8.25
N PHE A 162 0.48 9.60 9.37
CA PHE A 162 0.30 10.23 10.68
C PHE A 162 1.56 10.98 11.10
N ILE A 163 2.72 10.33 11.02
CA ILE A 163 4.00 10.94 11.41
C ILE A 163 4.26 12.22 10.59
N LEU A 164 4.19 12.15 9.26
CA LEU A 164 4.41 13.31 8.39
C LEU A 164 3.38 14.43 8.60
N THR A 165 2.14 14.07 8.93
CA THR A 165 1.08 15.05 9.26
C THR A 165 1.41 15.81 10.55
N GLU A 166 1.74 15.10 11.63
CA GLU A 166 2.07 15.70 12.92
C GLU A 166 3.35 16.53 12.88
N MET A 167 4.37 16.08 12.14
CA MET A 167 5.58 16.85 11.89
C MET A 167 5.25 18.20 11.22
N ARG A 168 4.34 18.18 10.25
CA ARG A 168 3.91 19.39 9.55
C ARG A 168 3.07 20.30 10.43
N GLU A 169 2.01 19.78 11.05
CA GLU A 169 1.01 20.60 11.76
C GLU A 169 1.54 21.18 13.08
N LYS A 170 2.46 20.45 13.72
CA LYS A 170 2.99 20.81 15.04
C LYS A 170 4.48 21.14 15.06
N GLY A 171 5.18 21.07 13.92
CA GLY A 171 6.61 21.37 13.81
C GLY A 171 7.51 20.42 14.62
N ARG A 172 7.05 19.18 14.87
CA ARG A 172 7.73 18.23 15.75
C ARG A 172 8.80 17.42 15.03
N ALA A 173 9.76 16.90 15.77
CA ALA A 173 10.76 15.98 15.25
C ALA A 173 10.16 14.58 14.97
N PHE A 174 10.74 13.85 14.02
CA PHE A 174 10.30 12.51 13.64
C PHE A 174 10.21 11.55 14.85
N ASP A 175 11.27 11.48 15.66
CA ASP A 175 11.35 10.55 16.80
C ASP A 175 10.27 10.83 17.87
N ASP A 176 9.94 12.11 18.11
CA ASP A 176 8.90 12.50 19.07
C ASP A 176 7.52 12.05 18.60
N VAL A 177 7.25 12.20 17.30
CA VAL A 177 5.97 11.78 16.70
C VAL A 177 5.89 10.26 16.59
N LEU A 178 6.98 9.59 16.24
CA LEU A 178 7.02 8.13 16.20
C LEU A 178 6.68 7.53 17.58
N LYS A 179 7.25 8.09 18.64
CA LYS A 179 6.94 7.65 20.01
C LYS A 179 5.45 7.83 20.32
N GLU A 180 4.85 8.94 19.95
CA GLU A 180 3.40 9.15 20.13
C GLU A 180 2.59 8.15 19.30
N ALA A 181 3.00 7.85 18.05
CA ALA A 181 2.35 6.84 17.24
C ALA A 181 2.37 5.45 17.90
N GLN A 182 3.48 5.11 18.58
CA GLN A 182 3.59 3.87 19.36
C GLN A 182 2.67 3.89 20.58
N GLU A 183 2.63 4.99 21.34
CA GLU A 183 1.75 5.16 22.50
C GLU A 183 0.25 5.09 22.12
N LEU A 184 -0.11 5.59 20.93
CA LEU A 184 -1.47 5.53 20.38
C LEU A 184 -1.79 4.16 19.72
N GLY A 185 -0.82 3.26 19.62
CA GLY A 185 -0.98 1.96 18.98
C GLY A 185 -1.06 2.01 17.44
N TYR A 186 -0.62 3.09 16.80
CA TYR A 186 -0.50 3.21 15.35
C TYR A 186 0.77 2.58 14.81
N ALA A 187 1.85 2.56 15.61
CA ALA A 187 3.10 1.87 15.32
C ALA A 187 3.38 0.79 16.37
N GLU A 188 4.00 -0.30 15.93
CA GLU A 188 4.51 -1.34 16.82
C GLU A 188 5.83 -0.91 17.50
N ALA A 189 6.33 -1.72 18.44
CA ALA A 189 7.61 -1.46 19.11
C ALA A 189 8.78 -1.43 18.13
N ASP A 190 8.76 -2.30 17.09
CA ASP A 190 9.61 -2.20 15.93
C ASP A 190 8.81 -1.58 14.77
N PRO A 191 8.99 -0.28 14.48
CA PRO A 191 8.22 0.41 13.46
C PRO A 191 8.80 0.27 12.04
N THR A 192 9.92 -0.45 11.87
CA THR A 192 10.68 -0.55 10.62
C THR A 192 9.79 -0.89 9.42
N PHE A 193 8.86 -1.81 9.61
CA PHE A 193 7.95 -2.25 8.56
C PHE A 193 7.09 -1.10 7.99
N ASP A 194 6.68 -0.17 8.84
CA ASP A 194 5.90 1.00 8.47
C ASP A 194 6.78 2.14 7.96
N VAL A 195 7.78 2.55 8.76
CA VAL A 195 8.54 3.78 8.48
C VAL A 195 9.54 3.64 7.34
N GLU A 196 10.03 2.41 7.06
CA GLU A 196 10.90 2.13 5.92
C GLU A 196 10.13 1.72 4.65
N GLY A 197 8.78 1.73 4.69
CA GLY A 197 7.92 1.59 3.52
C GLY A 197 7.63 0.16 3.07
N ILE A 198 8.04 -0.86 3.83
CA ILE A 198 7.85 -2.28 3.47
C ILE A 198 6.36 -2.63 3.38
N ASP A 199 5.56 -2.18 4.35
CA ASP A 199 4.09 -2.33 4.33
C ASP A 199 3.47 -1.74 3.06
N ALA A 200 3.89 -0.53 2.69
CA ALA A 200 3.41 0.13 1.48
C ALA A 200 3.87 -0.60 0.21
N ALA A 201 5.09 -1.16 0.20
CA ALA A 201 5.60 -1.93 -0.94
C ALA A 201 4.82 -3.23 -1.17
N HIS A 202 4.45 -3.97 -0.13
CA HIS A 202 3.56 -5.13 -0.25
C HIS A 202 2.22 -4.75 -0.89
N LYS A 203 1.58 -3.68 -0.40
CA LYS A 203 0.30 -3.21 -0.93
C LYS A 203 0.42 -2.70 -2.37
N LEU A 204 1.49 -1.99 -2.69
CA LEU A 204 1.75 -1.49 -4.05
C LEU A 204 1.94 -2.63 -5.04
N THR A 205 2.64 -3.71 -4.65
CA THR A 205 2.81 -4.92 -5.46
C THR A 205 1.45 -5.49 -5.88
N ILE A 206 0.52 -5.60 -4.93
CA ILE A 206 -0.83 -6.11 -5.19
C ILE A 206 -1.61 -5.17 -6.10
N LEU A 207 -1.58 -3.86 -5.82
CA LEU A 207 -2.27 -2.86 -6.64
C LEU A 207 -1.75 -2.84 -8.09
N ALA A 208 -0.43 -2.92 -8.28
CA ALA A 208 0.19 -2.93 -9.59
C ALA A 208 -0.17 -4.19 -10.39
N SER A 209 -0.20 -5.36 -9.74
CA SER A 209 -0.66 -6.60 -10.37
C SER A 209 -2.08 -6.46 -10.88
N CYS A 210 -2.99 -5.92 -10.07
CA CYS A 210 -4.39 -5.70 -10.47
C CYS A 210 -4.53 -4.65 -11.58
N ALA A 211 -3.77 -3.53 -11.49
CA ALA A 211 -3.90 -2.41 -12.39
C ALA A 211 -3.30 -2.65 -13.78
N PHE A 212 -2.19 -3.38 -13.84
CA PHE A 212 -1.42 -3.55 -15.07
C PHE A 212 -1.45 -4.96 -15.64
N GLY A 213 -2.07 -5.92 -14.93
CA GLY A 213 -2.11 -7.32 -15.36
C GLY A 213 -0.72 -7.96 -15.39
N ILE A 214 0.10 -7.73 -14.36
CA ILE A 214 1.45 -8.26 -14.22
C ILE A 214 1.53 -9.24 -13.04
N PRO A 215 2.47 -10.18 -13.02
CA PRO A 215 2.75 -10.99 -11.84
C PRO A 215 3.13 -10.12 -10.63
N LEU A 216 2.91 -10.63 -9.44
CA LEU A 216 3.40 -10.02 -8.21
C LEU A 216 4.93 -10.09 -8.18
N GLN A 217 5.59 -8.94 -8.02
CA GLN A 217 7.05 -8.80 -8.11
C GLN A 217 7.55 -7.88 -6.98
N PHE A 218 7.35 -8.28 -5.73
CA PHE A 218 7.71 -7.49 -4.56
C PHE A 218 9.21 -7.15 -4.52
N ASP A 219 10.06 -8.08 -4.95
CA ASP A 219 11.51 -7.91 -5.05
C ASP A 219 11.98 -6.79 -6.01
N LYS A 220 11.07 -6.31 -6.88
CA LYS A 220 11.31 -5.23 -7.84
C LYS A 220 10.87 -3.85 -7.36
N VAL A 221 10.15 -3.77 -6.25
CA VAL A 221 9.68 -2.49 -5.71
C VAL A 221 10.86 -1.72 -5.11
N TYR A 222 11.18 -0.55 -5.66
CA TYR A 222 12.09 0.36 -4.99
C TYR A 222 11.42 0.92 -3.74
N THR A 223 12.10 0.84 -2.59
CA THR A 223 11.53 1.27 -1.30
C THR A 223 12.51 2.17 -0.56
N GLU A 224 12.03 3.33 -0.12
CA GLU A 224 12.76 4.31 0.70
C GLU A 224 11.84 4.79 1.83
N GLY A 225 12.35 4.77 3.06
CA GLY A 225 11.62 5.17 4.25
C GLY A 225 11.55 6.67 4.48
N ILE A 226 10.83 7.06 5.53
CA ILE A 226 10.64 8.45 5.98
C ILE A 226 11.52 8.82 7.20
N SER A 227 12.29 7.90 7.73
CA SER A 227 13.09 8.10 8.97
C SER A 227 14.14 9.21 8.86
N LYS A 228 14.56 9.58 7.64
CA LYS A 228 15.52 10.65 7.38
C LYS A 228 14.89 12.03 7.19
N ILE A 229 13.57 12.13 7.15
CA ILE A 229 12.86 13.41 6.99
C ILE A 229 12.91 14.21 8.28
N THR A 230 13.35 15.45 8.19
CA THR A 230 13.45 16.35 9.34
C THR A 230 12.30 17.36 9.37
N ALA A 231 12.04 17.95 10.55
CA ALA A 231 11.07 19.06 10.67
C ALA A 231 11.45 20.26 9.78
N GLN A 232 12.75 20.43 9.51
CA GLN A 232 13.24 21.49 8.62
C GLN A 232 12.87 21.23 7.17
N ASP A 233 12.94 19.97 6.70
CA ASP A 233 12.54 19.59 5.34
C ASP A 233 11.03 19.81 5.15
N VAL A 234 10.22 19.45 6.15
CA VAL A 234 8.77 19.67 6.15
C VAL A 234 8.44 21.16 6.05
N LYS A 235 9.12 22.00 6.83
CA LYS A 235 8.94 23.47 6.78
C LYS A 235 9.31 24.04 5.42
N TYR A 236 10.44 23.64 4.84
CA TYR A 236 10.87 24.13 3.53
C TYR A 236 9.94 23.66 2.42
N ALA A 237 9.43 22.43 2.49
CA ALA A 237 8.42 21.98 1.55
C ALA A 237 7.18 22.87 1.58
N GLU A 238 6.68 23.24 2.77
CA GLU A 238 5.52 24.16 2.91
C GLU A 238 5.82 25.57 2.37
N GLU A 239 6.99 26.13 2.66
CA GLU A 239 7.42 27.43 2.13
C GLU A 239 7.47 27.44 0.59
N LEU A 240 7.75 26.29 -0.02
CA LEU A 240 7.77 26.10 -1.48
C LEU A 240 6.39 25.74 -2.07
N GLY A 241 5.35 25.62 -1.26
CA GLY A 241 4.00 25.25 -1.71
C GLY A 241 3.75 23.77 -1.86
N PHE A 242 4.60 22.90 -1.25
CA PHE A 242 4.48 21.46 -1.30
C PHE A 242 4.17 20.84 0.06
N ARG A 243 3.75 19.58 0.04
CA ARG A 243 3.64 18.71 1.21
C ARG A 243 4.40 17.42 0.98
N ILE A 244 5.10 16.93 2.01
CA ILE A 244 5.79 15.64 1.96
C ILE A 244 4.77 14.56 2.30
N LYS A 245 4.62 13.58 1.40
CA LYS A 245 3.84 12.36 1.62
C LYS A 245 4.69 11.13 1.33
N HIS A 246 4.41 10.03 2.01
CA HIS A 246 5.03 8.74 1.70
C HIS A 246 4.13 8.02 0.70
N LEU A 247 4.52 7.98 -0.56
CA LEU A 247 3.71 7.44 -1.65
C LEU A 247 4.22 6.09 -2.14
N GLY A 248 3.28 5.16 -2.35
CA GLY A 248 3.48 4.05 -3.26
C GLY A 248 3.00 4.46 -4.65
N ILE A 249 3.88 4.43 -5.63
CA ILE A 249 3.61 4.85 -7.02
C ILE A 249 3.85 3.67 -7.96
N ALA A 250 2.86 3.36 -8.77
CA ALA A 250 2.98 2.43 -9.87
C ALA A 250 2.61 3.15 -11.17
N ARG A 251 3.52 3.18 -12.13
CA ARG A 251 3.36 3.96 -13.38
C ARG A 251 3.78 3.14 -14.59
N ARG A 252 2.98 3.20 -15.65
CA ARG A 252 3.34 2.67 -16.94
C ARG A 252 4.26 3.66 -17.66
N ALA A 253 5.48 3.23 -17.97
CA ALA A 253 6.48 3.98 -18.73
C ALA A 253 6.72 3.32 -20.11
N GLU A 254 7.44 4.00 -20.99
CA GLU A 254 7.73 3.50 -22.33
C GLU A 254 8.43 2.14 -22.33
N LYS A 255 9.38 1.93 -21.41
CA LYS A 255 10.22 0.72 -21.33
C LYS A 255 9.69 -0.36 -20.38
N GLY A 256 8.64 -0.05 -19.58
CA GLY A 256 8.15 -0.98 -18.57
C GLY A 256 7.25 -0.31 -17.54
N ILE A 257 7.24 -0.85 -16.33
CA ILE A 257 6.47 -0.35 -15.20
C ILE A 257 7.42 0.08 -14.08
N GLU A 258 7.21 1.28 -13.55
CA GLU A 258 7.86 1.76 -12.33
C GLU A 258 7.04 1.32 -11.13
N LEU A 259 7.70 0.71 -10.13
CA LEU A 259 7.15 0.41 -8.82
C LEU A 259 8.05 1.02 -7.76
N ARG A 260 7.55 2.00 -7.01
CA ARG A 260 8.37 2.72 -6.03
C ARG A 260 7.56 3.20 -4.84
N VAL A 261 8.16 3.11 -3.66
CA VAL A 261 7.65 3.66 -2.40
C VAL A 261 8.71 4.60 -1.85
N HIS A 262 8.39 5.88 -1.69
CA HIS A 262 9.35 6.84 -1.19
C HIS A 262 8.68 8.12 -0.68
N PRO A 263 9.38 8.94 0.15
CA PRO A 263 8.96 10.31 0.44
C PRO A 263 8.86 11.12 -0.85
N THR A 264 7.77 11.87 -1.00
CA THR A 264 7.46 12.63 -2.23
C THR A 264 6.92 14.00 -1.88
N LEU A 265 7.42 15.04 -2.54
CA LEU A 265 6.82 16.37 -2.53
C LEU A 265 5.64 16.40 -3.50
N ILE A 266 4.49 16.83 -3.01
CA ILE A 266 3.26 16.98 -3.80
C ILE A 266 2.78 18.42 -3.64
N PRO A 267 2.37 19.10 -4.73
CA PRO A 267 1.77 20.44 -4.65
C PRO A 267 0.65 20.47 -3.61
N ALA A 268 0.63 21.52 -2.77
CA ALA A 268 -0.26 21.61 -1.61
C ALA A 268 -1.75 21.68 -1.99
N GLU A 269 -2.06 22.13 -3.21
CA GLU A 269 -3.39 22.18 -3.79
C GLU A 269 -3.94 20.82 -4.21
N GLU A 270 -3.10 19.83 -4.43
CA GLU A 270 -3.51 18.48 -4.81
C GLU A 270 -4.34 17.81 -3.71
N LEU A 271 -5.41 17.10 -4.10
CA LEU A 271 -6.29 16.43 -3.14
C LEU A 271 -5.54 15.41 -2.28
N ILE A 272 -4.64 14.65 -2.88
CA ILE A 272 -3.87 13.62 -2.18
C ILE A 272 -2.89 14.22 -1.15
N ALA A 273 -2.37 15.43 -1.40
CA ALA A 273 -1.52 16.17 -0.46
C ALA A 273 -2.27 16.51 0.86
N ASN A 274 -3.60 16.56 0.80
CA ASN A 274 -4.48 16.94 1.92
C ASN A 274 -5.05 15.72 2.68
N VAL A 275 -4.60 14.54 2.38
CA VAL A 275 -4.91 13.31 3.13
C VAL A 275 -4.05 13.27 4.39
N ASN A 276 -4.63 13.53 5.55
CA ASN A 276 -3.93 13.71 6.82
C ASN A 276 -4.21 12.61 7.85
N GLY A 277 -3.40 12.56 8.91
CA GLY A 277 -3.51 11.61 10.01
C GLY A 277 -3.31 10.17 9.55
N VAL A 278 -4.06 9.25 10.13
CA VAL A 278 -3.97 7.80 9.82
C VAL A 278 -4.75 7.39 8.57
N LYS A 279 -5.26 8.34 7.78
CA LYS A 279 -6.06 8.04 6.60
C LYS A 279 -5.20 7.58 5.42
N ASN A 280 -5.81 6.74 4.60
CA ASN A 280 -5.25 6.30 3.33
C ASN A 280 -6.02 6.92 2.17
N ALA A 281 -5.34 7.00 1.02
CA ALA A 281 -5.96 7.35 -0.25
C ALA A 281 -5.21 6.69 -1.40
N VAL A 282 -5.92 6.38 -2.47
CA VAL A 282 -5.33 5.92 -3.73
C VAL A 282 -5.90 6.77 -4.85
N LEU A 283 -5.02 7.46 -5.55
CA LEU A 283 -5.31 8.21 -6.77
C LEU A 283 -4.98 7.31 -7.95
N VAL A 284 -5.93 7.14 -8.86
CA VAL A 284 -5.79 6.30 -10.05
C VAL A 284 -6.04 7.16 -11.28
N GLN A 285 -5.08 7.20 -12.18
CA GLN A 285 -5.21 7.84 -13.49
C GLN A 285 -5.48 6.79 -14.57
N ALA A 286 -6.59 6.94 -15.27
CA ALA A 286 -6.97 6.05 -16.34
C ALA A 286 -7.35 6.83 -17.61
N ASN A 287 -7.30 6.18 -18.78
CA ASN A 287 -7.40 6.84 -20.08
C ASN A 287 -8.79 7.41 -20.40
N ALA A 288 -9.85 6.77 -19.92
CA ALA A 288 -11.23 7.18 -20.27
C ALA A 288 -11.89 7.98 -19.14
N VAL A 289 -11.80 7.50 -17.87
CA VAL A 289 -12.45 8.15 -16.73
C VAL A 289 -11.64 9.34 -16.20
N GLY A 290 -10.35 9.43 -16.54
CA GLY A 290 -9.44 10.43 -15.97
C GLY A 290 -8.99 10.07 -14.53
N PRO A 291 -8.61 11.06 -13.71
CA PRO A 291 -8.18 10.85 -12.34
C PRO A 291 -9.36 10.55 -11.41
N THR A 292 -9.21 9.54 -10.57
CA THR A 292 -10.18 9.18 -9.53
C THR A 292 -9.46 8.96 -8.20
N LEU A 293 -9.96 9.56 -7.12
CA LEU A 293 -9.37 9.46 -5.78
C LEU A 293 -10.30 8.67 -4.86
N TYR A 294 -9.74 7.68 -4.20
CA TYR A 294 -10.39 6.83 -3.21
C TYR A 294 -9.78 7.08 -1.84
N TYR A 295 -10.58 7.50 -0.89
CA TYR A 295 -10.14 7.95 0.43
C TYR A 295 -10.92 7.24 1.54
N GLY A 296 -10.22 6.87 2.61
CA GLY A 296 -10.89 6.23 3.75
C GLY A 296 -9.93 5.79 4.85
N ALA A 297 -10.42 4.92 5.72
CA ALA A 297 -9.61 4.29 6.75
C ALA A 297 -8.79 3.16 6.17
N GLY A 298 -7.45 3.24 6.29
CA GLY A 298 -6.51 2.24 5.77
C GLY A 298 -6.37 0.99 6.63
N ALA A 299 -6.83 1.04 7.89
CA ALA A 299 -6.76 -0.06 8.85
C ALA A 299 -7.86 0.09 9.90
N GLY A 300 -7.99 -0.90 10.78
CA GLY A 300 -8.95 -0.91 11.87
C GLY A 300 -9.92 -2.08 11.82
N ALA A 301 -10.46 -2.47 12.98
CA ALA A 301 -11.34 -3.63 13.10
C ALA A 301 -12.55 -3.56 12.15
N GLY A 302 -13.32 -2.46 12.21
CA GLY A 302 -14.51 -2.27 11.37
C GLY A 302 -14.19 -2.11 9.88
N PRO A 303 -13.30 -1.15 9.48
CA PRO A 303 -12.96 -0.94 8.06
C PRO A 303 -12.42 -2.19 7.37
N THR A 304 -11.46 -2.89 7.99
CA THR A 304 -10.88 -4.09 7.40
C THR A 304 -11.86 -5.26 7.39
N ALA A 305 -12.67 -5.42 8.45
CA ALA A 305 -13.74 -6.40 8.48
C ALA A 305 -14.78 -6.16 7.38
N SER A 306 -15.10 -4.91 7.07
CA SER A 306 -16.01 -4.55 5.98
C SER A 306 -15.53 -5.08 4.64
N ALA A 307 -14.22 -4.94 4.34
CA ALA A 307 -13.63 -5.46 3.11
C ALA A 307 -13.62 -7.00 3.08
N VAL A 308 -13.25 -7.65 4.20
CA VAL A 308 -13.33 -9.12 4.32
C VAL A 308 -14.75 -9.63 4.07
N VAL A 309 -15.74 -9.03 4.71
CA VAL A 309 -17.14 -9.45 4.56
C VAL A 309 -17.67 -9.17 3.16
N ALA A 310 -17.23 -8.08 2.52
CA ALA A 310 -17.55 -7.79 1.13
C ALA A 310 -17.02 -8.88 0.17
N ASP A 311 -15.82 -9.39 0.40
CA ASP A 311 -15.26 -10.51 -0.37
C ASP A 311 -16.03 -11.82 -0.13
N VAL A 312 -16.40 -12.08 1.14
CA VAL A 312 -17.28 -13.24 1.46
C VAL A 312 -18.61 -13.13 0.72
N ILE A 313 -19.23 -11.94 0.68
CA ILE A 313 -20.49 -11.70 -0.03
C ILE A 313 -20.37 -12.01 -1.52
N ASP A 314 -19.27 -11.60 -2.16
CA ASP A 314 -19.07 -11.86 -3.58
C ASP A 314 -18.88 -13.35 -3.86
N ILE A 315 -18.05 -14.02 -3.06
CA ILE A 315 -17.90 -15.49 -3.16
C ILE A 315 -19.24 -16.21 -2.98
N VAL A 316 -20.08 -15.79 -2.02
CA VAL A 316 -21.40 -16.38 -1.79
C VAL A 316 -22.33 -16.17 -2.99
N ARG A 317 -22.27 -15.01 -3.65
CA ARG A 317 -22.99 -14.74 -4.88
C ARG A 317 -22.53 -15.66 -6.01
N ASP A 318 -21.22 -15.81 -6.19
CA ASP A 318 -20.66 -16.66 -7.24
C ASP A 318 -21.01 -18.14 -7.05
N ILE A 319 -20.94 -18.66 -5.80
CA ILE A 319 -21.39 -20.01 -5.48
C ILE A 319 -22.89 -20.18 -5.84
N SER A 320 -23.71 -19.18 -5.55
CA SER A 320 -25.14 -19.21 -5.85
C SER A 320 -25.42 -19.22 -7.35
N TYR A 321 -24.69 -18.41 -8.12
CA TYR A 321 -24.82 -18.34 -9.58
C TYR A 321 -24.35 -19.63 -10.27
N THR A 322 -23.27 -20.26 -9.79
CA THR A 322 -22.77 -21.54 -10.35
C THR A 322 -23.71 -22.70 -10.09
N GLU A 323 -24.30 -22.78 -8.91
CA GLU A 323 -25.32 -23.80 -8.57
C GLU A 323 -26.60 -23.65 -9.39
N ASP A 324 -26.98 -22.42 -9.75
CA ASP A 324 -28.19 -22.10 -10.53
C ASP A 324 -27.91 -22.07 -12.06
N GLY A 325 -26.67 -22.33 -12.52
CA GLY A 325 -26.26 -22.35 -13.93
C GLY A 325 -26.07 -20.98 -14.57
N ALA A 326 -26.03 -19.92 -13.75
CA ALA A 326 -25.64 -18.58 -14.21
C ALA A 326 -24.10 -18.44 -14.10
N GLY A 327 -23.46 -17.93 -15.13
CA GLY A 327 -21.99 -17.84 -15.21
C GLY A 327 -21.36 -16.95 -14.12
N THR A 328 -20.11 -17.22 -13.80
CA THR A 328 -19.30 -16.51 -12.81
C THR A 328 -19.00 -15.06 -13.22
N ILE A 329 -18.90 -14.16 -12.23
CA ILE A 329 -18.31 -12.82 -12.45
C ILE A 329 -16.82 -13.02 -12.76
N PRO A 330 -16.30 -12.53 -13.92
CA PRO A 330 -14.92 -12.76 -14.30
C PRO A 330 -13.96 -12.16 -13.26
N GLN A 331 -13.08 -12.99 -12.72
CA GLN A 331 -11.87 -12.52 -12.05
C GLN A 331 -10.83 -12.12 -13.09
N LEU A 332 -9.80 -11.37 -12.66
CA LEU A 332 -8.62 -11.16 -13.50
C LEU A 332 -8.05 -12.54 -13.85
N ALA A 333 -8.12 -12.95 -15.12
CA ALA A 333 -7.61 -14.24 -15.56
C ALA A 333 -6.09 -14.24 -15.32
N PHE A 334 -5.61 -15.15 -14.47
CA PHE A 334 -4.18 -15.27 -14.17
C PHE A 334 -3.35 -15.50 -15.44
N GLU A 335 -3.90 -16.24 -16.41
CA GLU A 335 -3.30 -16.47 -17.73
C GLU A 335 -3.13 -15.19 -18.56
N ALA A 336 -3.85 -14.11 -18.25
CA ALA A 336 -3.73 -12.82 -18.92
C ALA A 336 -2.64 -11.92 -18.35
N LEU A 337 -1.89 -12.38 -17.35
CA LEU A 337 -0.76 -11.64 -16.81
C LEU A 337 0.38 -11.60 -17.84
N THR A 338 0.86 -10.39 -18.13
CA THR A 338 1.98 -10.17 -19.05
C THR A 338 3.25 -9.86 -18.27
N ASN A 339 4.36 -10.39 -18.71
CA ASN A 339 5.66 -10.13 -18.09
C ASN A 339 6.24 -8.80 -18.61
N VAL A 340 5.62 -7.69 -18.22
CA VAL A 340 6.14 -6.35 -18.55
C VAL A 340 7.27 -6.03 -17.56
N PRO A 341 8.44 -5.57 -18.05
CA PRO A 341 9.57 -5.24 -17.18
C PRO A 341 9.23 -4.16 -16.15
N ILE A 342 9.71 -4.36 -14.93
CA ILE A 342 9.75 -3.32 -13.89
C ILE A 342 11.09 -2.60 -14.05
N LEU A 343 11.05 -1.29 -14.19
CA LEU A 343 12.25 -0.48 -14.33
C LEU A 343 13.05 -0.48 -13.03
N SER A 344 14.38 -0.52 -13.17
CA SER A 344 15.27 -0.35 -12.04
C SER A 344 15.21 1.09 -11.50
N ARG A 345 15.67 1.31 -10.28
CA ARG A 345 15.72 2.64 -9.68
C ARG A 345 16.48 3.64 -10.57
N GLU A 346 17.59 3.22 -11.13
CA GLU A 346 18.49 4.02 -11.96
C GLU A 346 17.83 4.53 -13.25
N GLU A 347 16.75 3.86 -13.70
CA GLU A 347 15.99 4.20 -14.91
C GLU A 347 14.79 5.10 -14.65
N MET A 348 14.42 5.31 -13.38
CA MET A 348 13.30 6.18 -13.00
C MET A 348 13.60 7.63 -13.36
N THR A 349 12.56 8.36 -13.76
CA THR A 349 12.64 9.77 -14.11
C THR A 349 11.72 10.58 -13.20
N THR A 350 12.28 11.52 -12.43
CA THR A 350 11.52 12.36 -11.49
C THR A 350 12.24 13.68 -11.26
N GLY A 351 11.53 14.70 -10.77
CA GLY A 351 12.11 15.91 -10.24
C GLY A 351 12.72 15.68 -8.85
N TYR A 352 13.47 16.63 -8.34
CA TYR A 352 14.11 16.52 -7.03
C TYR A 352 14.03 17.82 -6.23
N TYR A 353 13.75 17.65 -4.94
CA TYR A 353 14.13 18.58 -3.90
C TYR A 353 15.50 18.16 -3.36
N ILE A 354 16.44 19.09 -3.33
CA ILE A 354 17.79 18.88 -2.80
C ILE A 354 18.02 19.93 -1.72
N ARG A 355 18.38 19.48 -0.51
CA ARG A 355 18.82 20.39 0.57
C ARG A 355 20.24 20.07 0.97
N LEU A 356 21.08 21.09 1.01
CA LEU A 356 22.47 20.99 1.42
C LEU A 356 22.88 22.18 2.29
N ASN A 357 23.91 22.01 3.09
CA ASN A 357 24.50 23.08 3.88
C ASN A 357 25.89 23.41 3.30
N ALA A 358 26.11 24.66 2.98
CA ALA A 358 27.35 25.15 2.40
C ALA A 358 28.02 26.18 3.31
N GLU A 359 29.33 26.23 3.30
CA GLU A 359 30.09 27.35 3.87
C GLU A 359 29.78 28.64 3.10
N ASP A 360 29.72 29.77 3.82
CA ASP A 360 29.48 31.10 3.24
C ASP A 360 30.75 31.61 2.49
N GLN A 361 30.94 31.06 1.30
CA GLN A 361 32.08 31.38 0.44
C GLN A 361 31.63 31.74 -0.97
N THR A 362 32.27 32.74 -1.57
CA THR A 362 32.07 33.09 -2.98
C THR A 362 32.40 31.89 -3.89
N GLY A 363 31.51 31.63 -4.86
CA GLY A 363 31.72 30.58 -5.86
C GLY A 363 31.00 29.25 -5.57
N VAL A 364 30.66 28.96 -4.31
CA VAL A 364 30.05 27.67 -3.96
C VAL A 364 28.76 27.37 -4.75
N LEU A 365 27.88 28.34 -4.86
CA LEU A 365 26.65 28.19 -5.66
C LEU A 365 26.97 28.03 -7.15
N ALA A 366 27.98 28.69 -7.67
CA ALA A 366 28.42 28.55 -9.05
C ALA A 366 28.97 27.13 -9.31
N ASP A 367 29.72 26.57 -8.38
CA ASP A 367 30.24 25.19 -8.50
C ASP A 367 29.09 24.19 -8.51
N ILE A 368 28.12 24.32 -7.59
CA ILE A 368 26.93 23.45 -7.52
C ILE A 368 26.14 23.52 -8.84
N THR A 369 25.80 24.72 -9.29
CA THR A 369 25.02 24.90 -10.53
C THR A 369 25.78 24.44 -11.77
N THR A 370 27.10 24.56 -11.78
CA THR A 370 27.94 24.05 -12.86
C THR A 370 27.90 22.50 -12.94
N ILE A 371 27.94 21.83 -11.79
CA ILE A 371 27.81 20.35 -11.74
C ILE A 371 26.46 19.91 -12.27
N LEU A 372 25.37 20.53 -11.78
CA LEU A 372 24.01 20.24 -12.23
C LEU A 372 23.85 20.48 -13.74
N SER A 373 24.32 21.62 -14.24
CA SER A 373 24.29 21.98 -15.66
C SER A 373 25.05 20.96 -16.54
N ARG A 374 26.23 20.50 -16.11
CA ARG A 374 27.01 19.49 -16.84
C ARG A 374 26.33 18.13 -16.88
N ALA A 375 25.58 17.78 -15.85
CA ALA A 375 24.75 16.57 -15.81
C ALA A 375 23.47 16.69 -16.66
N GLY A 376 23.19 17.87 -17.22
CA GLY A 376 21.95 18.16 -17.96
C GLY A 376 20.72 18.28 -17.06
N ILE A 377 20.94 18.67 -15.80
CA ILE A 377 19.88 18.87 -14.80
C ILE A 377 19.45 20.35 -14.83
N SER A 378 18.21 20.58 -15.20
CA SER A 378 17.57 21.90 -15.16
C SER A 378 17.11 22.20 -13.74
N ILE A 379 17.26 23.46 -13.34
CA ILE A 379 16.86 23.97 -12.01
C ILE A 379 15.58 24.75 -12.19
N ASP A 380 14.52 24.32 -11.49
CA ASP A 380 13.23 25.02 -11.44
C ASP A 380 13.25 26.15 -10.40
N ALA A 381 13.78 25.88 -9.21
CA ALA A 381 13.92 26.91 -8.16
C ALA A 381 15.19 26.72 -7.33
N ILE A 382 15.74 27.84 -6.84
CA ILE A 382 16.80 27.86 -5.82
C ILE A 382 16.37 28.79 -4.69
N MET A 383 16.49 28.31 -3.47
CA MET A 383 16.28 29.08 -2.25
C MET A 383 17.53 29.04 -1.39
N GLN A 384 18.06 30.20 -1.06
CA GLN A 384 19.14 30.35 -0.12
C GLN A 384 18.59 30.99 1.17
N GLN A 385 18.69 30.27 2.28
CA GLN A 385 18.19 30.70 3.57
C GLN A 385 19.19 31.60 4.31
N SER A 386 18.70 32.31 5.32
CA SER A 386 19.54 33.10 6.20
C SER A 386 20.58 32.23 6.91
N ARG A 387 21.78 32.77 7.09
CA ARG A 387 22.93 32.11 7.71
C ARG A 387 22.57 31.47 9.07
N LEU A 388 22.81 30.19 9.19
CA LEU A 388 22.70 29.41 10.43
C LEU A 388 24.10 29.11 10.96
N LYS A 389 24.57 29.86 11.98
CA LYS A 389 25.97 29.84 12.46
C LYS A 389 26.92 30.25 11.32
N ASP A 390 27.74 29.31 10.84
CA ASP A 390 28.70 29.53 9.74
C ASP A 390 28.31 28.83 8.44
N LEU A 391 27.11 28.29 8.37
CA LEU A 391 26.58 27.54 7.22
C LEU A 391 25.36 28.23 6.63
N ILE A 392 25.21 28.11 5.32
CA ILE A 392 24.04 28.58 4.57
C ILE A 392 23.30 27.36 4.03
N PRO A 393 22.07 27.12 4.45
CA PRO A 393 21.21 26.11 3.83
C PRO A 393 20.81 26.56 2.41
N ILE A 394 21.02 25.66 1.45
CA ILE A 394 20.61 25.86 0.05
C ILE A 394 19.61 24.76 -0.29
N VAL A 395 18.46 25.17 -0.82
CA VAL A 395 17.43 24.28 -1.34
C VAL A 395 17.32 24.47 -2.85
N ILE A 396 17.30 23.37 -3.58
CA ILE A 396 17.20 23.38 -5.04
C ILE A 396 16.05 22.46 -5.44
N LEU A 397 15.17 22.93 -6.32
CA LEU A 397 14.18 22.11 -7.04
C LEU A 397 14.67 21.93 -8.47
N THR A 398 14.48 20.72 -9.01
CA THR A 398 14.89 20.40 -10.38
C THR A 398 13.73 19.92 -11.24
N ASP A 399 13.84 20.10 -12.54
CA ASP A 399 13.00 19.42 -13.51
C ASP A 399 13.24 17.88 -13.47
N PRO A 400 12.31 17.08 -14.04
CA PRO A 400 12.48 15.64 -14.11
C PRO A 400 13.77 15.22 -14.82
N ILE A 401 14.52 14.31 -14.19
CA ILE A 401 15.77 13.75 -14.70
C ILE A 401 15.89 12.27 -14.30
N VAL A 402 16.61 11.48 -15.08
CA VAL A 402 16.89 10.07 -14.77
C VAL A 402 17.71 9.98 -13.49
N GLU A 403 17.30 9.06 -12.59
CA GLU A 403 17.89 8.89 -11.24
C GLU A 403 19.41 8.72 -11.27
N SER A 404 19.95 7.91 -12.21
CA SER A 404 21.40 7.70 -12.32
C SER A 404 22.20 9.00 -12.53
N LYS A 405 21.67 9.94 -13.33
CA LYS A 405 22.30 11.24 -13.54
C LYS A 405 22.29 12.12 -12.28
N MET A 406 21.18 12.07 -11.54
CA MET A 406 21.09 12.77 -10.26
C MET A 406 22.05 12.19 -9.23
N ASP A 407 22.16 10.87 -9.13
CA ASP A 407 23.12 10.21 -8.23
C ASP A 407 24.58 10.64 -8.51
N GLU A 408 24.96 10.69 -9.78
CA GLU A 408 26.29 11.14 -10.20
C GLU A 408 26.55 12.63 -9.85
N ALA A 409 25.56 13.48 -10.08
CA ALA A 409 25.66 14.91 -9.75
C ALA A 409 25.76 15.15 -8.25
N LEU A 410 24.94 14.48 -7.45
CA LEU A 410 24.95 14.61 -5.99
C LEU A 410 26.27 14.10 -5.38
N ALA A 411 26.84 13.01 -5.90
CA ALA A 411 28.14 12.53 -5.46
C ALA A 411 29.24 13.57 -5.70
N GLN A 412 29.21 14.27 -6.84
CA GLN A 412 30.16 15.35 -7.14
C GLN A 412 29.95 16.56 -6.23
N ILE A 413 28.70 16.96 -5.97
CA ILE A 413 28.39 18.08 -5.08
C ILE A 413 28.81 17.75 -3.65
N GLN A 414 28.53 16.53 -3.16
CA GLN A 414 28.93 16.09 -1.83
C GLN A 414 30.44 16.12 -1.61
N ALA A 415 31.22 15.91 -2.68
CA ALA A 415 32.68 15.96 -2.65
C ALA A 415 33.26 17.39 -2.62
N LEU A 416 32.46 18.43 -2.80
CA LEU A 416 32.92 19.83 -2.75
C LEU A 416 33.41 20.18 -1.33
N PRO A 417 34.59 20.82 -1.18
CA PRO A 417 35.13 21.15 0.14
C PRO A 417 34.24 22.08 0.99
N ALA A 418 33.37 22.86 0.36
CA ALA A 418 32.48 23.81 1.03
C ALA A 418 31.18 23.16 1.52
N ILE A 419 30.87 21.91 1.15
CA ILE A 419 29.64 21.22 1.57
C ILE A 419 29.86 20.58 2.93
N ARG A 420 28.90 20.74 3.83
CA ARG A 420 28.95 20.22 5.19
C ARG A 420 27.73 19.34 5.48
N GLY A 421 28.00 18.19 6.07
CA GLY A 421 26.97 17.18 6.35
C GLY A 421 26.51 16.44 5.11
N GLU A 422 25.47 15.63 5.27
CA GLU A 422 24.88 14.83 4.20
C GLU A 422 23.88 15.69 3.39
N ILE A 423 23.89 15.53 2.08
CA ILE A 423 22.88 16.15 1.19
C ILE A 423 21.59 15.38 1.34
N VAL A 424 20.50 16.09 1.65
CA VAL A 424 19.15 15.53 1.67
C VAL A 424 18.56 15.62 0.27
N ARG A 425 18.00 14.52 -0.20
CA ARG A 425 17.30 14.44 -1.47
C ARG A 425 15.90 13.88 -1.25
N ILE A 426 14.89 14.52 -1.83
CA ILE A 426 13.51 14.04 -1.88
C ILE A 426 13.03 14.11 -3.32
N ARG A 427 12.37 13.08 -3.81
CA ARG A 427 11.80 13.09 -5.16
C ARG A 427 10.56 13.96 -5.21
N LEU A 428 10.38 14.63 -6.33
CA LEU A 428 9.27 15.54 -6.60
C LEU A 428 8.39 14.95 -7.71
N GLU A 429 7.09 14.80 -7.44
CA GLU A 429 6.10 14.32 -8.40
C GLU A 429 5.00 15.35 -8.55
N SER A 430 4.79 15.85 -9.76
CA SER A 430 3.66 16.74 -10.08
C SER A 430 2.33 15.98 -10.12
N LEU A 431 2.37 14.68 -10.45
CA LEU A 431 1.20 13.82 -10.68
C LEU A 431 0.23 14.39 -11.74
N ASP A 432 0.72 15.34 -12.56
CA ASP A 432 -0.02 15.87 -13.69
C ASP A 432 -0.11 14.82 -14.80
N SER A 433 -1.23 14.83 -15.52
CA SER A 433 -1.57 13.88 -16.57
C SER A 433 -0.75 14.10 -17.85
#